data_79b48fdd6475e49a05363cbc84576087
#
_entry.id   79b48fdd6475e49a05363cbc84576087
#
_cell.length_a   1.000
_cell.length_b   1.000
_cell.length_c   1.000
_cell.angle_alpha   90.00
_cell.angle_beta   90.00
_cell.angle_gamma   90.00
#
_symmetry.space_group_name_H-M   'P 1'
#
loop_
_entity.id
_entity.type
_entity.pdbx_description
1 polymer ?
#
loop_
_entity_poly.entity_id
_entity_poly.type
_entity_poly.pdbx_seq_one_letter_code
_entity_poly.pdbx_strand_id
1 'polypeptide(L)'
;MELQKVSRRYRIRLLQETDMDDILRLSESNPMFYEYCPPFVTRESILNDMKALPQGKTDAEKYYIGFFEGQKLIAIIDMVFAFPDDETVYIGLFMVDHDVQGYGIGSIIIEEYAEYIRTLGKKTIQLAFAKGNLQSEAFWQKNGFVRTGKEVQNDGYIAVCMKREL
;
A
#
# COMPACT_ATOMS: atom_id res chain seq x y z
N MET A 1 6.05 -2.66 15.75
CA MET A 1 6.09 -1.36 15.02
C MET A 1 5.36 -0.30 15.82
N GLU A 2 5.92 0.91 15.95
CA GLU A 2 5.28 2.05 16.59
C GLU A 2 4.55 2.90 15.54
N LEU A 3 3.27 2.63 15.33
CA LEU A 3 2.48 3.19 14.22
C LEU A 3 2.53 4.72 14.12
N GLN A 4 2.51 5.41 15.27
CA GLN A 4 2.51 6.88 15.30
C GLN A 4 3.83 7.52 14.79
N LYS A 5 4.89 6.72 14.62
CA LYS A 5 6.15 7.18 14.05
C LYS A 5 6.21 7.07 12.53
N VAL A 6 5.23 6.40 11.90
CA VAL A 6 5.18 6.21 10.44
C VAL A 6 4.92 7.53 9.71
N SER A 7 4.19 8.45 10.32
CA SER A 7 3.99 9.80 9.78
C SER A 7 4.06 10.85 10.89
N ARG A 8 4.58 12.01 10.56
CA ARG A 8 4.61 13.20 11.43
C ARG A 8 3.36 14.08 11.26
N ARG A 9 2.62 13.87 10.18
CA ARG A 9 1.50 14.73 9.75
C ARG A 9 0.14 14.13 10.04
N TYR A 10 0.04 12.81 9.93
CA TYR A 10 -1.24 12.12 9.99
C TYR A 10 -1.31 11.20 11.20
N ARG A 11 -2.48 11.10 11.79
CA ARG A 11 -2.75 10.08 12.79
C ARG A 11 -2.85 8.73 12.11
N ILE A 12 -2.15 7.72 12.65
CA ILE A 12 -2.09 6.37 12.06
C ILE A 12 -2.60 5.35 13.06
N ARG A 13 -3.38 4.41 12.57
CA ARG A 13 -3.78 3.23 13.32
C ARG A 13 -4.00 2.02 12.42
N LEU A 14 -4.01 0.85 13.02
CA LEU A 14 -4.51 -0.35 12.36
C LEU A 14 -5.99 -0.14 11.97
N LEU A 15 -6.33 -0.55 10.77
CA LEU A 15 -7.70 -0.64 10.31
C LEU A 15 -8.28 -1.99 10.74
N GLN A 16 -9.55 -1.99 11.10
CA GLN A 16 -10.32 -3.14 11.57
C GLN A 16 -11.57 -3.33 10.73
N GLU A 17 -12.27 -4.44 10.91
CA GLU A 17 -13.54 -4.71 10.22
C GLU A 17 -14.60 -3.62 10.51
N THR A 18 -14.50 -2.96 11.67
CA THR A 18 -15.36 -1.81 12.03
C THR A 18 -15.13 -0.56 11.18
N ASP A 19 -14.01 -0.49 10.46
CA ASP A 19 -13.67 0.62 9.56
C ASP A 19 -14.15 0.38 8.12
N MET A 20 -14.87 -0.71 7.89
CA MET A 20 -15.26 -1.18 6.56
C MET A 20 -15.92 -0.10 5.70
N ASP A 21 -16.79 0.73 6.26
CA ASP A 21 -17.47 1.78 5.50
C ASP A 21 -16.48 2.84 4.99
N ASP A 22 -15.52 3.24 5.80
CA ASP A 22 -14.48 4.19 5.41
C ASP A 22 -13.51 3.60 4.39
N ILE A 23 -13.12 2.33 4.55
CA ILE A 23 -12.25 1.62 3.62
C ILE A 23 -12.94 1.48 2.26
N LEU A 24 -14.21 1.04 2.26
CA LEU A 24 -14.99 0.89 1.03
C LEU A 24 -15.16 2.23 0.31
N ARG A 25 -15.54 3.29 1.02
CA ARG A 25 -15.68 4.65 0.48
C ARG A 25 -14.37 5.11 -0.20
N LEU A 26 -13.23 4.96 0.47
CA LEU A 26 -11.92 5.33 -0.07
C LEU A 26 -11.59 4.49 -1.31
N SER A 27 -11.87 3.20 -1.26
CA SER A 27 -11.59 2.27 -2.37
C SER A 27 -12.45 2.58 -3.59
N GLU A 28 -13.75 2.82 -3.39
CA GLU A 28 -14.69 3.20 -4.47
C GLU A 28 -14.34 4.55 -5.10
N SER A 29 -13.67 5.45 -4.37
CA SER A 29 -13.18 6.73 -4.92
C SER A 29 -12.04 6.56 -5.93
N ASN A 30 -11.50 5.33 -6.09
CA ASN A 30 -10.39 4.99 -6.97
C ASN A 30 -10.76 3.98 -8.07
N PRO A 31 -11.76 4.26 -8.93
CA PRO A 31 -12.25 3.29 -9.91
C PRO A 31 -11.17 2.84 -10.90
N MET A 32 -10.24 3.72 -11.27
CA MET A 32 -9.14 3.39 -12.19
C MET A 32 -8.26 2.25 -11.66
N PHE A 33 -8.06 2.15 -10.34
CA PHE A 33 -7.31 1.03 -9.77
C PHE A 33 -7.93 -0.31 -10.17
N TYR A 34 -9.26 -0.42 -10.08
CA TYR A 34 -10.01 -1.65 -10.37
C TYR A 34 -10.19 -1.94 -11.87
N GLU A 35 -10.01 -0.93 -12.73
CA GLU A 35 -9.92 -1.16 -14.18
C GLU A 35 -8.69 -1.98 -14.54
N TYR A 36 -7.59 -1.80 -13.80
CA TYR A 36 -6.33 -2.54 -14.00
C TYR A 36 -6.19 -3.77 -13.10
N CYS A 37 -6.85 -3.79 -11.95
CA CYS A 37 -6.85 -4.88 -10.97
C CYS A 37 -8.29 -5.34 -10.69
N PRO A 38 -9.00 -5.95 -11.66
CA PRO A 38 -10.37 -6.44 -11.45
C PRO A 38 -10.39 -7.58 -10.41
N PRO A 39 -11.58 -7.86 -9.80
CA PRO A 39 -12.86 -7.18 -9.97
C PRO A 39 -12.95 -5.85 -9.19
N PHE A 40 -14.04 -5.10 -9.39
CA PHE A 40 -14.31 -3.91 -8.60
C PHE A 40 -14.47 -4.27 -7.11
N VAL A 41 -14.10 -3.33 -6.23
CA VAL A 41 -14.07 -3.55 -4.79
C VAL A 41 -15.43 -3.96 -4.22
N THR A 42 -15.39 -4.87 -3.27
CA THR A 42 -16.52 -5.27 -2.44
C THR A 42 -16.07 -5.36 -0.98
N ARG A 43 -17.02 -5.38 -0.03
CA ARG A 43 -16.71 -5.63 1.39
C ARG A 43 -15.98 -6.96 1.57
N GLU A 44 -16.37 -7.99 0.84
CA GLU A 44 -15.72 -9.29 0.89
C GLU A 44 -14.28 -9.24 0.38
N SER A 45 -14.01 -8.55 -0.73
CA SER A 45 -12.64 -8.39 -1.23
C SER A 45 -11.75 -7.65 -0.24
N ILE A 46 -12.26 -6.60 0.42
CA ILE A 46 -11.53 -5.89 1.48
C ILE A 46 -11.19 -6.82 2.65
N LEU A 47 -12.16 -7.63 3.12
CA LEU A 47 -11.90 -8.60 4.19
C LEU A 47 -10.83 -9.63 3.80
N ASN A 48 -10.85 -10.07 2.54
CA ASN A 48 -9.85 -10.98 2.01
C ASN A 48 -8.47 -10.31 1.96
N ASP A 49 -8.38 -9.06 1.50
CA ASP A 49 -7.12 -8.29 1.46
C ASP A 49 -6.55 -8.08 2.86
N MET A 50 -7.39 -7.75 3.84
CA MET A 50 -6.98 -7.59 5.24
C MET A 50 -6.34 -8.85 5.81
N LYS A 51 -6.74 -10.04 5.34
CA LYS A 51 -6.27 -11.35 5.79
C LYS A 51 -5.22 -11.99 4.87
N ALA A 52 -5.07 -11.47 3.64
CA ALA A 52 -4.15 -12.02 2.66
C ALA A 52 -2.70 -11.96 3.13
N LEU A 53 -2.00 -13.09 3.05
CA LEU A 53 -0.60 -13.22 3.44
C LEU A 53 0.18 -13.99 2.37
N PRO A 54 1.41 -13.58 2.09
CA PRO A 54 2.32 -14.39 1.30
C PRO A 54 2.62 -15.73 1.99
N GLN A 55 3.00 -16.73 1.20
CA GLN A 55 3.38 -18.03 1.74
C GLN A 55 4.49 -17.90 2.79
N GLY A 56 4.29 -18.55 3.94
CA GLY A 56 5.26 -18.58 5.05
C GLY A 56 5.19 -17.36 5.97
N LYS A 57 4.23 -16.45 5.78
CA LYS A 57 4.00 -15.31 6.66
C LYS A 57 2.79 -15.52 7.58
N THR A 58 2.78 -14.78 8.68
CA THR A 58 1.74 -14.81 9.71
C THR A 58 1.18 -13.40 9.94
N ASP A 59 0.08 -13.30 10.67
CA ASP A 59 -0.52 -12.00 11.03
C ASP A 59 0.44 -11.09 11.83
N ALA A 60 1.47 -11.65 12.46
CA ALA A 60 2.46 -10.88 13.20
C ALA A 60 3.31 -9.95 12.30
N GLU A 61 3.46 -10.29 11.02
CA GLU A 61 4.24 -9.51 10.05
C GLU A 61 3.37 -8.57 9.20
N LYS A 62 2.03 -8.70 9.26
CA LYS A 62 1.09 -7.91 8.46
C LYS A 62 0.60 -6.68 9.19
N TYR A 63 0.53 -5.58 8.47
CA TYR A 63 -0.05 -4.33 8.96
C TYR A 63 -0.94 -3.71 7.88
N TYR A 64 -2.23 -3.62 8.16
CA TYR A 64 -3.20 -2.91 7.33
C TYR A 64 -3.55 -1.61 8.05
N ILE A 65 -2.94 -0.49 7.64
CA ILE A 65 -2.98 0.78 8.37
C ILE A 65 -3.71 1.86 7.60
N GLY A 66 -4.39 2.73 8.34
CA GLY A 66 -5.03 3.94 7.82
C GLY A 66 -4.33 5.20 8.29
N PHE A 67 -4.27 6.18 7.38
CA PHE A 67 -3.83 7.55 7.64
C PHE A 67 -5.06 8.44 7.75
N PHE A 68 -5.14 9.23 8.82
CA PHE A 68 -6.31 10.03 9.14
C PHE A 68 -5.98 11.52 9.23
N GLU A 69 -6.78 12.34 8.56
CA GLU A 69 -6.86 13.78 8.78
C GLU A 69 -8.12 14.07 9.58
N GLY A 70 -7.96 14.47 10.85
CA GLY A 70 -9.08 14.49 11.79
C GLY A 70 -9.70 13.10 11.96
N GLN A 71 -10.96 12.96 11.55
CA GLN A 71 -11.69 11.68 11.57
C GLN A 71 -11.75 11.01 10.17
N LYS A 72 -11.38 11.72 9.10
CA LYS A 72 -11.47 11.20 7.74
C LYS A 72 -10.27 10.28 7.45
N LEU A 73 -10.55 9.06 7.00
CA LEU A 73 -9.56 8.17 6.41
C LEU A 73 -9.17 8.72 5.03
N ILE A 74 -7.88 9.06 4.85
CA ILE A 74 -7.36 9.68 3.63
C ILE A 74 -6.41 8.79 2.84
N ALA A 75 -5.81 7.78 3.48
CA ALA A 75 -4.97 6.81 2.78
C ALA A 75 -4.91 5.48 3.53
N ILE A 76 -4.58 4.43 2.80
CA ILE A 76 -4.40 3.06 3.30
C ILE A 76 -3.05 2.54 2.83
N ILE A 77 -2.32 1.84 3.71
CA ILE A 77 -1.20 0.97 3.34
C ILE A 77 -1.45 -0.42 3.91
N ASP A 78 -1.42 -1.43 3.04
CA ASP A 78 -1.23 -2.83 3.41
C ASP A 78 0.24 -3.20 3.24
N MET A 79 0.88 -3.72 4.28
CA MET A 79 2.28 -4.09 4.22
C MET A 79 2.56 -5.39 4.95
N VAL A 80 3.57 -6.13 4.46
CA VAL A 80 4.08 -7.35 5.08
C VAL A 80 5.59 -7.20 5.29
N PHE A 81 6.01 -7.40 6.54
CA PHE A 81 7.43 -7.35 6.92
C PHE A 81 8.16 -8.66 6.57
N ALA A 82 9.46 -8.52 6.35
CA ALA A 82 10.35 -9.65 6.06
C ALA A 82 9.86 -10.50 4.87
N PHE A 83 9.40 -9.85 3.80
CA PHE A 83 9.00 -10.49 2.55
C PHE A 83 9.49 -9.68 1.34
N PRO A 84 10.14 -10.30 0.35
CA PRO A 84 10.45 -11.74 0.22
C PRO A 84 11.64 -12.23 1.09
N ASP A 85 12.31 -11.34 1.79
CA ASP A 85 13.46 -11.61 2.66
C ASP A 85 13.43 -10.73 3.91
N ASP A 86 14.31 -11.01 4.89
CA ASP A 86 14.30 -10.36 6.20
C ASP A 86 14.61 -8.86 6.16
N GLU A 87 15.25 -8.36 5.12
CA GLU A 87 15.63 -6.95 4.97
C GLU A 87 14.56 -6.13 4.22
N THR A 88 13.52 -6.79 3.70
CA THR A 88 12.51 -6.19 2.83
C THR A 88 11.15 -6.02 3.55
N VAL A 89 10.45 -4.92 3.23
CA VAL A 89 9.02 -4.75 3.52
C VAL A 89 8.28 -4.67 2.19
N TYR A 90 7.21 -5.43 2.06
CA TYR A 90 6.39 -5.46 0.86
C TYR A 90 5.10 -4.67 1.05
N ILE A 91 4.81 -3.74 0.14
CA ILE A 91 3.54 -3.02 0.07
C ILE A 91 2.60 -3.82 -0.83
N GLY A 92 1.56 -4.40 -0.25
CA GLY A 92 0.49 -5.12 -0.98
C GLY A 92 -0.53 -4.17 -1.59
N LEU A 93 -0.87 -3.09 -0.86
CA LEU A 93 -1.77 -2.04 -1.32
C LEU A 93 -1.31 -0.69 -0.79
N PHE A 94 -1.35 0.32 -1.64
CA PHE A 94 -1.33 1.73 -1.25
C PHE A 94 -2.41 2.48 -2.02
N MET A 95 -3.28 3.15 -1.30
CA MET A 95 -4.37 3.90 -1.91
C MET A 95 -4.61 5.20 -1.15
N VAL A 96 -4.82 6.28 -1.89
CA VAL A 96 -5.11 7.63 -1.35
C VAL A 96 -6.51 8.01 -1.79
N ASP A 97 -7.31 8.56 -0.88
CA ASP A 97 -8.65 9.09 -1.18
C ASP A 97 -8.56 10.07 -2.36
N HIS A 98 -9.44 9.90 -3.34
CA HIS A 98 -9.44 10.69 -4.57
C HIS A 98 -9.50 12.19 -4.30
N ASP A 99 -10.28 12.62 -3.31
CA ASP A 99 -10.47 14.05 -2.98
C ASP A 99 -9.17 14.76 -2.56
N VAL A 100 -8.17 14.01 -2.08
CA VAL A 100 -6.89 14.56 -1.63
C VAL A 100 -5.72 14.21 -2.56
N GLN A 101 -5.98 13.59 -3.69
CA GLN A 101 -4.97 13.35 -4.72
C GLN A 101 -4.59 14.66 -5.43
N GLY A 102 -3.43 14.67 -6.09
CA GLY A 102 -2.93 15.84 -6.83
C GLY A 102 -2.18 16.87 -5.97
N TYR A 103 -2.30 16.81 -4.64
CA TYR A 103 -1.64 17.74 -3.71
C TYR A 103 -0.31 17.23 -3.13
N GLY A 104 0.21 16.12 -3.66
CA GLY A 104 1.48 15.55 -3.20
C GLY A 104 1.38 14.67 -1.94
N ILE A 105 0.18 14.50 -1.38
CA ILE A 105 -0.06 13.76 -0.13
C ILE A 105 0.47 12.33 -0.21
N GLY A 106 0.22 11.62 -1.29
CA GLY A 106 0.72 10.26 -1.48
C GLY A 106 2.25 10.17 -1.42
N SER A 107 2.96 11.13 -2.06
CA SER A 107 4.43 11.18 -2.02
C SER A 107 4.96 11.50 -0.62
N ILE A 108 4.29 12.40 0.11
CA ILE A 108 4.64 12.72 1.50
C ILE A 108 4.50 11.49 2.38
N ILE A 109 3.40 10.75 2.27
CA ILE A 109 3.16 9.52 3.04
C ILE A 109 4.24 8.48 2.73
N ILE A 110 4.55 8.23 1.46
CA ILE A 110 5.55 7.24 1.05
C ILE A 110 6.95 7.63 1.52
N GLU A 111 7.31 8.92 1.51
CA GLU A 111 8.62 9.35 2.00
C GLU A 111 8.75 9.19 3.52
N GLU A 112 7.76 9.66 4.30
CA GLU A 112 7.75 9.49 5.75
C GLU A 112 7.74 7.99 6.14
N TYR A 113 6.97 7.18 5.42
CA TYR A 113 6.96 5.72 5.57
C TYR A 113 8.34 5.11 5.31
N ALA A 114 8.99 5.47 4.19
CA ALA A 114 10.32 4.95 3.85
C ALA A 114 11.38 5.35 4.89
N GLU A 115 11.36 6.61 5.36
CA GLU A 115 12.22 7.06 6.45
C GLU A 115 12.02 6.21 7.70
N TYR A 116 10.78 5.95 8.08
CA TYR A 116 10.47 5.14 9.26
C TYR A 116 10.93 3.68 9.10
N ILE A 117 10.64 3.05 7.96
CA ILE A 117 11.05 1.66 7.67
C ILE A 117 12.59 1.51 7.73
N ARG A 118 13.33 2.52 7.25
CA ARG A 118 14.79 2.57 7.40
C ARG A 118 15.23 2.56 8.87
N THR A 119 14.53 3.29 9.76
CA THR A 119 14.86 3.28 11.20
C THR A 119 14.66 1.93 11.87
N LEU A 120 13.86 1.06 11.28
CA LEU A 120 13.66 -0.32 11.74
C LEU A 120 14.74 -1.29 11.22
N GLY A 121 15.76 -0.78 10.52
CA GLY A 121 16.88 -1.56 9.98
C GLY A 121 16.53 -2.31 8.67
N LYS A 122 15.41 -2.01 8.04
CA LYS A 122 15.08 -2.55 6.73
C LYS A 122 15.85 -1.81 5.64
N LYS A 123 16.17 -2.51 4.55
CA LYS A 123 16.98 -1.97 3.46
C LYS A 123 16.19 -1.74 2.18
N THR A 124 15.06 -2.42 2.03
CA THR A 124 14.31 -2.39 0.77
C THR A 124 12.81 -2.33 1.03
N ILE A 125 12.11 -1.54 0.22
CA ILE A 125 10.66 -1.63 0.06
C ILE A 125 10.39 -2.21 -1.32
N GLN A 126 9.53 -3.23 -1.40
CA GLN A 126 9.05 -3.81 -2.65
C GLN A 126 7.54 -3.68 -2.78
N LEU A 127 7.09 -3.66 -4.01
CA LEU A 127 5.67 -3.67 -4.38
C LEU A 127 5.49 -4.20 -5.81
N ALA A 128 4.23 -4.30 -6.25
CA ALA A 128 3.92 -4.49 -7.65
C ALA A 128 2.74 -3.60 -8.06
N PHE A 129 2.72 -3.20 -9.34
CA PHE A 129 1.59 -2.49 -9.94
C PHE A 129 1.09 -3.24 -11.17
N ALA A 130 -0.16 -3.01 -11.57
CA ALA A 130 -0.75 -3.65 -12.74
C ALA A 130 -0.14 -3.09 -14.03
N LYS A 131 0.37 -3.96 -14.90
CA LYS A 131 0.98 -3.61 -16.18
C LYS A 131 0.01 -2.77 -17.02
N GLY A 132 0.50 -1.66 -17.55
CA GLY A 132 -0.31 -0.71 -18.33
C GLY A 132 -0.91 0.43 -17.52
N ASN A 133 -0.94 0.36 -16.18
CA ASN A 133 -1.34 1.46 -15.32
C ASN A 133 -0.21 2.51 -15.24
N LEU A 134 -0.15 3.38 -16.24
CA LEU A 134 0.91 4.40 -16.35
C LEU A 134 0.88 5.42 -15.21
N GLN A 135 -0.28 5.70 -14.64
CA GLN A 135 -0.41 6.60 -13.49
C GLN A 135 0.28 6.00 -12.25
N SER A 136 0.01 4.74 -11.97
CA SER A 136 0.65 4.02 -10.86
C SER A 136 2.15 3.93 -11.06
N GLU A 137 2.60 3.56 -12.26
CA GLU A 137 4.02 3.49 -12.58
C GLU A 137 4.73 4.83 -12.38
N ALA A 138 4.18 5.91 -12.93
CA ALA A 138 4.74 7.25 -12.80
C ALA A 138 4.80 7.70 -11.32
N PHE A 139 3.77 7.39 -10.53
CA PHE A 139 3.75 7.66 -9.10
C PHE A 139 4.91 6.94 -8.38
N TRP A 140 5.08 5.66 -8.61
CA TRP A 140 6.13 4.89 -7.94
C TRP A 140 7.54 5.30 -8.38
N GLN A 141 7.74 5.56 -9.67
CA GLN A 141 9.02 6.07 -10.20
C GLN A 141 9.38 7.42 -9.57
N LYS A 142 8.41 8.36 -9.47
CA LYS A 142 8.60 9.66 -8.81
C LYS A 142 9.01 9.50 -7.34
N ASN A 143 8.57 8.44 -6.69
CA ASN A 143 8.89 8.13 -5.29
C ASN A 143 10.12 7.20 -5.14
N GLY A 144 10.98 7.11 -6.14
CA GLY A 144 12.27 6.42 -6.07
C GLY A 144 12.22 4.91 -6.26
N PHE A 145 11.08 4.35 -6.72
CA PHE A 145 10.99 2.94 -7.06
C PHE A 145 11.45 2.68 -8.49
N VAL A 146 12.14 1.57 -8.69
CA VAL A 146 12.60 1.09 -10.00
C VAL A 146 12.06 -0.30 -10.30
N ARG A 147 11.80 -0.62 -11.55
CA ARG A 147 11.39 -1.97 -11.96
C ARG A 147 12.50 -2.97 -11.63
N THR A 148 12.12 -4.13 -11.11
CA THR A 148 13.07 -5.23 -10.83
C THR A 148 13.33 -6.11 -12.05
N GLY A 149 12.54 -5.97 -13.10
CA GLY A 149 12.50 -6.86 -14.26
C GLY A 149 11.59 -8.09 -14.07
N LYS A 150 11.05 -8.30 -12.86
CA LYS A 150 10.13 -9.41 -12.59
C LYS A 150 8.68 -9.00 -12.88
N GLU A 151 7.97 -9.87 -13.60
CA GLU A 151 6.53 -9.79 -13.82
C GLU A 151 5.88 -11.08 -13.30
N VAL A 152 4.68 -10.97 -12.73
CA VAL A 152 3.92 -12.09 -12.19
C VAL A 152 2.53 -12.08 -12.80
N GLN A 153 2.11 -13.22 -13.38
CA GLN A 153 0.75 -13.37 -13.88
C GLN A 153 -0.20 -13.58 -12.70
N ASN A 154 -1.14 -12.67 -12.54
CA ASN A 154 -2.26 -12.79 -11.62
C ASN A 154 -3.56 -13.07 -12.39
N ASP A 155 -4.63 -13.34 -11.67
CA ASP A 155 -5.95 -13.46 -12.27
C ASP A 155 -6.41 -12.08 -12.76
N GLY A 156 -6.59 -11.97 -14.08
CA GLY A 156 -7.06 -10.76 -14.74
C GLY A 156 -6.00 -9.69 -15.04
N TYR A 157 -4.76 -9.78 -14.55
CA TYR A 157 -3.71 -8.79 -14.87
C TYR A 157 -2.29 -9.34 -14.67
N ILE A 158 -1.31 -8.59 -15.19
CA ILE A 158 0.12 -8.86 -14.95
C ILE A 158 0.63 -7.84 -13.93
N ALA A 159 1.23 -8.32 -12.85
CA ALA A 159 1.87 -7.51 -11.83
C ALA A 159 3.34 -7.25 -12.19
N VAL A 160 3.74 -5.99 -12.28
CA VAL A 160 5.12 -5.54 -12.52
C VAL A 160 5.76 -5.18 -11.20
N CYS A 161 6.82 -5.92 -10.83
CA CYS A 161 7.49 -5.72 -9.54
C CYS A 161 8.42 -4.51 -9.57
N MET A 162 8.36 -3.70 -8.51
CA MET A 162 9.25 -2.56 -8.27
C MET A 162 9.88 -2.63 -6.89
N LYS A 163 11.04 -1.97 -6.74
CA LYS A 163 11.72 -1.82 -5.45
C LYS A 163 12.29 -0.43 -5.27
N ARG A 164 12.43 -0.02 -4.02
CA ARG A 164 13.17 1.16 -3.58
C ARG A 164 14.17 0.73 -2.51
N GLU A 165 15.46 1.05 -2.71
CA GLU A 165 16.48 0.92 -1.67
C GLU A 165 16.33 2.08 -0.67
N LEU A 166 16.54 1.79 0.64
CA LEU A 166 16.35 2.72 1.77
C LEU A 166 17.66 3.33 2.27
#